data_f8ce27ff3b825642f83b1f3cad8d45c2
#
_entry.id   f8ce27ff3b825642f83b1f3cad8d45c2
#
_cell.length_a   1.000
_cell.length_b   1.000
_cell.length_c   1.000
_cell.angle_alpha   90.00
_cell.angle_beta   90.00
_cell.angle_gamma   90.00
#
_symmetry.space_group_name_H-M   'P 1'
#
loop_
_entity.id
_entity.type
_entity.pdbx_description
1 polymer ?
#
loop_
_entity_poly.entity_id
_entity_poly.type
_entity_poly.pdbx_seq_one_letter_code
_entity_poly.pdbx_strand_id
1 'polypeptide(L)'
;MNEMFLLKLGEIVLKGGNRFQFENRLKTNVARRMRPFGDFRVSIVQSTVYVEPENADCDLDGAWEACHAIFGVVSLCRCRPCAKDLDAIFDTAMAYLGDDLSMAKSFKVESRRSDKRFPLTSIGLSQEIGGRLAEAFPDVTVDVHHPDYTVYVEVRDRAAYVHGPAEPGAGGLPTGVGGRAMLLLSGGIDSPVAGYMIAKRVVEQECVHFFSYPYTSELAKDKVLELARLMTRYCGRMTVNIVGFTEIQEAIRDNCPEEFFTLVMRRFMMKIAERIARDHGCGCLVTGENLGQVASQTMEAMAVTGACVDLPIFQPLIGMDKEEIVTRARQIGTMETSILPYEDCCTVFTPRHPKTKPTLAQVDAACAPLDMEGLIARALENTELVKVRWHG
;
A
#
# COMPACT_ATOMS: atom_id res chain seq x y z
N MET A 1 -25.85 -21.06 -2.97
CA MET A 1 -25.01 -20.10 -3.73
C MET A 1 -23.67 -19.98 -3.00
N ASN A 2 -22.56 -19.80 -3.72
CA ASN A 2 -21.25 -19.74 -3.11
C ASN A 2 -21.03 -18.40 -2.39
N GLU A 3 -20.15 -18.42 -1.41
CA GLU A 3 -19.67 -17.21 -0.74
C GLU A 3 -18.98 -16.25 -1.73
N MET A 4 -19.05 -14.95 -1.47
CA MET A 4 -18.45 -13.91 -2.29
C MET A 4 -18.05 -12.69 -1.45
N PHE A 5 -17.36 -11.71 -2.04
CA PHE A 5 -16.94 -10.53 -1.30
C PHE A 5 -17.61 -9.24 -1.82
N LEU A 6 -17.99 -8.38 -0.90
CA LEU A 6 -18.45 -7.03 -1.15
C LEU A 6 -17.39 -6.04 -0.64
N LEU A 7 -16.76 -5.30 -1.57
CA LEU A 7 -15.73 -4.31 -1.22
C LEU A 7 -16.35 -2.92 -1.39
N LYS A 8 -16.41 -2.14 -0.32
CA LYS A 8 -17.02 -0.80 -0.33
C LYS A 8 -15.97 0.24 -0.75
N LEU A 9 -16.37 1.13 -1.66
CA LEU A 9 -15.51 2.22 -2.12
C LEU A 9 -15.39 3.31 -1.06
N GLY A 10 -14.17 3.86 -0.93
CA GLY A 10 -13.89 5.01 -0.07
C GLY A 10 -13.96 6.34 -0.81
N GLU A 11 -12.85 7.08 -0.84
CA GLU A 11 -12.73 8.41 -1.44
C GLU A 11 -13.18 8.49 -2.92
N ILE A 12 -13.25 7.36 -3.62
CA ILE A 12 -13.70 7.30 -5.02
C ILE A 12 -15.10 7.88 -5.17
N VAL A 13 -15.97 7.71 -4.18
CA VAL A 13 -17.36 8.23 -4.22
C VAL A 13 -17.42 9.76 -4.24
N LEU A 14 -16.36 10.43 -3.78
CA LEU A 14 -16.24 11.89 -3.77
C LEU A 14 -15.72 12.46 -5.10
N LYS A 15 -15.34 11.60 -6.05
CA LYS A 15 -14.86 12.03 -7.38
C LYS A 15 -16.04 12.44 -8.25
N GLY A 16 -15.91 13.58 -8.94
CA GLY A 16 -16.89 14.07 -9.89
C GLY A 16 -16.81 13.38 -11.25
N GLY A 17 -16.66 14.14 -12.34
CA GLY A 17 -16.68 13.64 -13.72
C GLY A 17 -15.61 12.57 -14.05
N ASN A 18 -14.53 12.48 -13.31
CA ASN A 18 -13.48 11.48 -13.51
C ASN A 18 -13.64 10.19 -12.69
N ARG A 19 -14.74 10.04 -11.93
CA ARG A 19 -15.03 8.88 -11.07
C ARG A 19 -14.90 7.55 -11.82
N PHE A 20 -15.39 7.48 -13.04
CA PHE A 20 -15.34 6.29 -13.90
C PHE A 20 -13.90 5.77 -14.12
N GLN A 21 -12.91 6.66 -14.26
CA GLN A 21 -11.51 6.28 -14.41
C GLN A 21 -10.98 5.56 -13.15
N PHE A 22 -11.33 6.05 -11.96
CA PHE A 22 -10.96 5.43 -10.69
C PHE A 22 -11.63 4.07 -10.49
N GLU A 23 -12.94 3.98 -10.78
CA GLU A 23 -13.68 2.72 -10.69
C GLU A 23 -13.12 1.66 -11.64
N ASN A 24 -12.84 2.01 -12.90
CA ASN A 24 -12.23 1.09 -13.85
C ASN A 24 -10.85 0.64 -13.43
N ARG A 25 -10.01 1.56 -12.93
CA ARG A 25 -8.68 1.19 -12.40
C ARG A 25 -8.81 0.25 -11.20
N LEU A 26 -9.72 0.56 -10.26
CA LEU A 26 -9.98 -0.32 -9.12
C LEU A 26 -10.42 -1.71 -9.57
N LYS A 27 -11.40 -1.79 -10.47
CA LYS A 27 -11.85 -3.07 -11.04
C LYS A 27 -10.69 -3.87 -11.62
N THR A 28 -9.82 -3.22 -12.40
CA THR A 28 -8.64 -3.85 -13.00
C THR A 28 -7.66 -4.33 -11.91
N ASN A 29 -7.43 -3.51 -10.87
CA ASN A 29 -6.53 -3.86 -9.77
C ASN A 29 -7.09 -5.05 -8.96
N VAL A 30 -8.39 -5.06 -8.65
CA VAL A 30 -9.06 -6.19 -7.98
C VAL A 30 -8.96 -7.46 -8.84
N ALA A 31 -9.38 -7.41 -10.10
CA ALA A 31 -9.33 -8.57 -10.99
C ALA A 31 -7.91 -9.15 -11.13
N ARG A 32 -6.89 -8.29 -11.25
CA ARG A 32 -5.49 -8.74 -11.29
C ARG A 32 -5.06 -9.38 -9.98
N ARG A 33 -5.53 -8.87 -8.84
CA ARG A 33 -5.20 -9.38 -7.50
C ARG A 33 -5.83 -10.76 -7.25
N MET A 34 -7.00 -11.02 -7.80
CA MET A 34 -7.72 -12.29 -7.64
C MET A 34 -7.13 -13.44 -8.47
N ARG A 35 -6.44 -13.16 -9.58
CA ARG A 35 -5.91 -14.19 -10.50
C ARG A 35 -5.14 -15.35 -9.86
N PRO A 36 -4.28 -15.15 -8.85
CA PRO A 36 -3.56 -16.26 -8.22
C PRO A 36 -4.47 -17.24 -7.46
N PHE A 37 -5.68 -16.81 -7.10
CA PHE A 37 -6.61 -17.55 -6.24
C PHE A 37 -7.76 -18.22 -7.01
N GLY A 38 -7.79 -18.10 -8.34
CA GLY A 38 -8.81 -18.70 -9.19
C GLY A 38 -9.52 -17.68 -10.10
N ASP A 39 -10.62 -18.14 -10.71
CA ASP A 39 -11.42 -17.34 -11.62
C ASP A 39 -12.53 -16.61 -10.85
N PHE A 40 -12.40 -15.29 -10.80
CA PHE A 40 -13.36 -14.41 -10.15
C PHE A 40 -13.95 -13.40 -11.11
N ARG A 41 -15.25 -13.27 -11.11
CA ARG A 41 -15.96 -12.18 -11.79
C ARG A 41 -15.97 -10.94 -10.91
N VAL A 42 -15.38 -9.85 -11.41
CA VAL A 42 -15.33 -8.57 -10.71
C VAL A 42 -16.24 -7.56 -11.39
N SER A 43 -17.18 -7.00 -10.64
CA SER A 43 -18.08 -5.95 -11.12
C SER A 43 -18.23 -4.83 -10.11
N ILE A 44 -18.60 -3.62 -10.54
CA ILE A 44 -18.86 -2.48 -9.66
C ILE A 44 -20.28 -1.99 -9.89
N VAL A 45 -21.06 -1.93 -8.84
CA VAL A 45 -22.43 -1.41 -8.85
C VAL A 45 -22.66 -0.60 -7.58
N GLN A 46 -23.20 0.61 -7.70
CA GLN A 46 -23.59 1.45 -6.56
C GLN A 46 -22.49 1.58 -5.48
N SER A 47 -21.27 1.95 -5.89
CA SER A 47 -20.12 2.14 -4.99
C SER A 47 -19.67 0.87 -4.23
N THR A 48 -19.97 -0.30 -4.75
CA THR A 48 -19.53 -1.58 -4.22
C THR A 48 -18.91 -2.42 -5.33
N VAL A 49 -17.73 -2.97 -5.07
CA VAL A 49 -17.13 -4.00 -5.91
C VAL A 49 -17.65 -5.37 -5.45
N TYR A 50 -18.13 -6.13 -6.39
CA TYR A 50 -18.56 -7.51 -6.21
C TYR A 50 -17.45 -8.41 -6.74
N VAL A 51 -16.96 -9.32 -5.90
CA VAL A 51 -15.95 -10.32 -6.24
C VAL A 51 -16.61 -11.69 -6.08
N GLU A 52 -17.01 -12.27 -7.21
CA GLU A 52 -17.81 -13.50 -7.26
C GLU A 52 -16.95 -14.64 -7.80
N PRO A 53 -16.73 -15.76 -7.06
CA PRO A 53 -16.04 -16.92 -7.61
C PRO A 53 -16.86 -17.52 -8.75
N GLU A 54 -16.19 -17.87 -9.85
CA GLU A 54 -16.87 -18.47 -11.02
C GLU A 54 -16.97 -20.00 -10.90
N ASN A 55 -16.16 -20.63 -10.04
CA ASN A 55 -16.15 -22.07 -9.80
C ASN A 55 -15.83 -22.37 -8.34
N ALA A 56 -15.92 -23.65 -7.95
CA ALA A 56 -15.70 -24.11 -6.58
C ALA A 56 -14.21 -24.26 -6.21
N ASP A 57 -13.31 -24.21 -7.18
CA ASP A 57 -11.87 -24.43 -6.99
C ASP A 57 -11.14 -23.16 -6.59
N CYS A 58 -11.86 -22.02 -6.50
CA CYS A 58 -11.27 -20.76 -6.06
C CYS A 58 -10.83 -20.83 -4.59
N ASP A 59 -9.60 -20.37 -4.32
CA ASP A 59 -9.10 -20.14 -2.96
C ASP A 59 -9.73 -18.86 -2.39
N LEU A 60 -10.85 -19.04 -1.66
CA LEU A 60 -11.58 -17.92 -1.07
C LEU A 60 -10.81 -17.26 0.08
N ASP A 61 -10.05 -18.02 0.86
CA ASP A 61 -9.31 -17.47 2.00
C ASP A 61 -8.11 -16.66 1.56
N GLY A 62 -7.30 -17.17 0.64
CA GLY A 62 -6.20 -16.40 0.04
C GLY A 62 -6.70 -15.16 -0.70
N ALA A 63 -7.82 -15.26 -1.44
CA ALA A 63 -8.44 -14.12 -2.11
C ALA A 63 -8.95 -13.07 -1.13
N TRP A 64 -9.53 -13.48 0.00
CA TRP A 64 -9.99 -12.60 1.06
C TRP A 64 -8.85 -11.79 1.67
N GLU A 65 -7.78 -12.48 2.09
CA GLU A 65 -6.58 -11.82 2.61
C GLU A 65 -5.98 -10.82 1.63
N ALA A 66 -5.97 -11.16 0.33
CA ALA A 66 -5.48 -10.27 -0.71
C ALA A 66 -6.34 -9.02 -0.90
N CYS A 67 -7.65 -9.07 -0.60
CA CYS A 67 -8.57 -7.93 -0.70
C CYS A 67 -8.23 -6.82 0.29
N HIS A 68 -7.69 -7.15 1.48
CA HIS A 68 -7.32 -6.16 2.51
C HIS A 68 -6.21 -5.19 2.05
N ALA A 69 -5.40 -5.60 1.09
CA ALA A 69 -4.29 -4.79 0.59
C ALA A 69 -4.64 -3.95 -0.65
N ILE A 70 -5.92 -3.85 -1.03
CA ILE A 70 -6.33 -3.13 -2.25
C ILE A 70 -6.68 -1.68 -1.93
N PHE A 71 -5.89 -0.74 -2.44
CA PHE A 71 -6.19 0.68 -2.31
C PHE A 71 -7.46 1.07 -3.06
N GLY A 72 -8.28 1.91 -2.43
CA GLY A 72 -9.61 2.32 -2.89
C GLY A 72 -10.76 1.63 -2.18
N VAL A 73 -10.47 0.55 -1.44
CA VAL A 73 -11.43 -0.20 -0.62
C VAL A 73 -11.30 0.24 0.84
N VAL A 74 -12.39 0.71 1.45
CA VAL A 74 -12.39 1.15 2.86
C VAL A 74 -12.95 0.11 3.81
N SER A 75 -13.81 -0.77 3.31
CA SER A 75 -14.46 -1.81 4.09
C SER A 75 -14.81 -2.98 3.19
N LEU A 76 -14.68 -4.18 3.72
CA LEU A 76 -14.94 -5.41 2.99
C LEU A 76 -15.72 -6.38 3.89
N CYS A 77 -16.57 -7.17 3.28
CA CYS A 77 -17.29 -8.25 3.96
C CYS A 77 -17.42 -9.46 3.05
N ARG A 78 -17.21 -10.63 3.66
CA ARG A 78 -17.57 -11.92 3.10
C ARG A 78 -19.07 -12.08 3.25
N CYS A 79 -19.78 -12.48 2.22
CA CYS A 79 -21.22 -12.60 2.26
C CYS A 79 -21.71 -13.80 1.47
N ARG A 80 -22.92 -14.25 1.81
CA ARG A 80 -23.63 -15.25 1.03
C ARG A 80 -24.84 -14.61 0.36
N PRO A 81 -24.94 -14.65 -0.98
CA PRO A 81 -26.10 -14.14 -1.71
C PRO A 81 -27.27 -15.14 -1.60
N CYS A 82 -28.51 -14.61 -1.55
CA CYS A 82 -29.74 -15.40 -1.57
C CYS A 82 -30.86 -14.68 -2.33
N ALA A 83 -31.99 -15.37 -2.52
CA ALA A 83 -33.19 -14.76 -3.08
C ALA A 83 -33.70 -13.60 -2.21
N LYS A 84 -34.42 -12.65 -2.83
CA LYS A 84 -34.99 -11.50 -2.12
C LYS A 84 -36.36 -11.85 -1.53
N ASP A 85 -36.40 -12.84 -0.63
CA ASP A 85 -37.55 -13.19 0.18
C ASP A 85 -37.11 -13.51 1.62
N LEU A 86 -38.02 -13.44 2.56
CA LEU A 86 -37.72 -13.54 3.98
C LEU A 86 -37.22 -14.93 4.40
N ASP A 87 -37.76 -15.99 3.82
CA ASP A 87 -37.37 -17.34 4.17
C ASP A 87 -35.95 -17.64 3.67
N ALA A 88 -35.64 -17.28 2.42
CA ALA A 88 -34.29 -17.44 1.87
C ALA A 88 -33.24 -16.60 2.62
N ILE A 89 -33.60 -15.39 3.09
CA ILE A 89 -32.71 -14.56 3.90
C ILE A 89 -32.46 -15.21 5.26
N PHE A 90 -33.53 -15.68 5.94
CA PHE A 90 -33.44 -16.35 7.22
C PHE A 90 -32.60 -17.63 7.12
N ASP A 91 -32.96 -18.52 6.18
CA ASP A 91 -32.26 -19.80 5.99
C ASP A 91 -30.75 -19.57 5.67
N THR A 92 -30.46 -18.53 4.89
CA THR A 92 -29.06 -18.16 4.61
C THR A 92 -28.34 -17.65 5.84
N ALA A 93 -29.00 -16.84 6.69
CA ALA A 93 -28.43 -16.35 7.94
C ALA A 93 -28.12 -17.50 8.89
N MET A 94 -29.07 -18.44 9.03
CA MET A 94 -28.91 -19.66 9.84
C MET A 94 -27.74 -20.52 9.35
N ALA A 95 -27.70 -20.82 8.05
CA ALA A 95 -26.69 -21.70 7.47
C ALA A 95 -25.29 -21.08 7.33
N TYR A 96 -25.18 -19.76 7.36
CA TYR A 96 -23.91 -19.06 7.15
C TYR A 96 -23.33 -18.46 8.43
N LEU A 97 -24.17 -17.94 9.31
CA LEU A 97 -23.76 -17.23 10.52
C LEU A 97 -24.24 -17.92 11.82
N GLY A 98 -24.88 -19.10 11.72
CA GLY A 98 -25.44 -19.80 12.86
C GLY A 98 -24.40 -20.16 13.92
N ASP A 99 -23.22 -20.60 13.50
CA ASP A 99 -22.11 -20.92 14.42
C ASP A 99 -21.64 -19.68 15.18
N ASP A 100 -21.39 -18.56 14.48
CA ASP A 100 -21.00 -17.29 15.09
C ASP A 100 -22.06 -16.78 16.06
N LEU A 101 -23.35 -16.86 15.66
CA LEU A 101 -24.48 -16.46 16.51
C LEU A 101 -24.58 -17.32 17.78
N SER A 102 -24.39 -18.63 17.67
CA SER A 102 -24.44 -19.53 18.82
C SER A 102 -23.35 -19.26 19.85
N MET A 103 -22.21 -18.66 19.43
CA MET A 103 -21.09 -18.32 20.30
C MET A 103 -21.22 -16.92 20.93
N ALA A 104 -22.10 -16.06 20.40
CA ALA A 104 -22.32 -14.70 20.89
C ALA A 104 -23.24 -14.70 22.14
N LYS A 105 -23.04 -13.74 23.03
CA LYS A 105 -23.94 -13.49 24.18
C LYS A 105 -25.17 -12.69 23.77
N SER A 106 -24.98 -11.80 22.81
CA SER A 106 -26.05 -10.95 22.30
C SER A 106 -25.87 -10.62 20.82
N PHE A 107 -26.97 -10.36 20.14
CA PHE A 107 -26.93 -9.99 18.73
C PHE A 107 -27.96 -8.91 18.38
N LYS A 108 -27.75 -8.31 17.19
CA LYS A 108 -28.76 -7.54 16.46
C LYS A 108 -28.74 -7.89 14.98
N VAL A 109 -29.84 -7.57 14.29
CA VAL A 109 -29.88 -7.55 12.82
C VAL A 109 -29.91 -6.10 12.34
N GLU A 110 -29.02 -5.76 11.41
CA GLU A 110 -28.99 -4.47 10.74
C GLU A 110 -29.21 -4.67 9.24
N SER A 111 -30.30 -4.12 8.71
CA SER A 111 -30.67 -4.29 7.32
C SER A 111 -30.54 -2.99 6.53
N ARG A 112 -30.10 -3.12 5.27
CA ARG A 112 -30.07 -2.02 4.29
C ARG A 112 -30.81 -2.45 3.03
N ARG A 113 -31.64 -1.55 2.49
CA ARG A 113 -32.44 -1.81 1.31
C ARG A 113 -32.19 -0.74 0.25
N SER A 114 -31.52 -1.08 -0.84
CA SER A 114 -31.43 -0.23 -2.03
C SER A 114 -32.53 -0.54 -3.05
N ASP A 115 -33.02 -1.79 -3.15
CA ASP A 115 -34.17 -2.13 -3.98
C ASP A 115 -35.48 -1.77 -3.28
N LYS A 116 -36.08 -0.67 -3.71
CA LYS A 116 -37.34 -0.15 -3.13
C LYS A 116 -38.56 -1.03 -3.46
N ARG A 117 -38.44 -2.00 -4.37
CA ARG A 117 -39.51 -2.97 -4.70
C ARG A 117 -39.65 -4.07 -3.66
N PHE A 118 -38.64 -4.27 -2.80
CA PHE A 118 -38.74 -5.22 -1.70
C PHE A 118 -39.81 -4.76 -0.70
N PRO A 119 -40.73 -5.65 -0.23
CA PRO A 119 -41.94 -5.22 0.48
C PRO A 119 -41.66 -4.55 1.84
N LEU A 120 -40.64 -4.98 2.58
CA LEU A 120 -40.33 -4.43 3.89
C LEU A 120 -39.39 -3.23 3.82
N THR A 121 -39.52 -2.31 4.77
CA THR A 121 -38.47 -1.28 5.04
C THR A 121 -37.25 -1.93 5.64
N SER A 122 -36.11 -1.20 5.68
CA SER A 122 -34.90 -1.71 6.36
C SER A 122 -35.16 -2.06 7.83
N ILE A 123 -35.92 -1.21 8.54
CA ILE A 123 -36.29 -1.45 9.94
C ILE A 123 -37.18 -2.70 10.07
N GLY A 124 -38.23 -2.80 9.23
CA GLY A 124 -39.12 -3.96 9.26
C GLY A 124 -38.40 -5.27 8.91
N LEU A 125 -37.45 -5.24 7.97
CA LEU A 125 -36.62 -6.38 7.65
C LEU A 125 -35.72 -6.79 8.83
N SER A 126 -35.11 -5.82 9.51
CA SER A 126 -34.28 -6.09 10.70
C SER A 126 -35.12 -6.72 11.83
N GLN A 127 -36.34 -6.22 12.05
CA GLN A 127 -37.26 -6.74 13.08
C GLN A 127 -37.72 -8.17 12.75
N GLU A 128 -38.11 -8.43 11.52
CA GLU A 128 -38.60 -9.75 11.09
C GLU A 128 -37.50 -10.80 11.16
N ILE A 129 -36.33 -10.55 10.56
CA ILE A 129 -35.23 -11.53 10.62
C ILE A 129 -34.68 -11.63 12.05
N GLY A 130 -34.60 -10.52 12.80
CA GLY A 130 -34.16 -10.51 14.19
C GLY A 130 -35.07 -11.35 15.09
N GLY A 131 -36.43 -11.24 14.93
CA GLY A 131 -37.39 -12.05 15.66
C GLY A 131 -37.22 -13.55 15.39
N ARG A 132 -37.15 -13.94 14.12
CA ARG A 132 -36.94 -15.34 13.72
C ARG A 132 -35.61 -15.90 14.24
N LEU A 133 -34.53 -15.13 14.21
CA LEU A 133 -33.24 -15.56 14.77
C LEU A 133 -33.29 -15.65 16.29
N ALA A 134 -34.00 -14.76 17.00
CA ALA A 134 -34.19 -14.85 18.44
C ALA A 134 -34.98 -16.13 18.84
N GLU A 135 -35.96 -16.53 18.04
CA GLU A 135 -36.69 -17.81 18.25
C GLU A 135 -35.78 -19.03 18.02
N ALA A 136 -34.86 -18.94 17.01
CA ALA A 136 -33.95 -20.03 16.68
C ALA A 136 -32.79 -20.16 17.69
N PHE A 137 -32.37 -19.05 18.32
CA PHE A 137 -31.26 -18.97 19.28
C PHE A 137 -31.75 -18.42 20.65
N PRO A 138 -32.55 -19.20 21.42
CA PRO A 138 -33.17 -18.71 22.65
C PRO A 138 -32.19 -18.36 23.77
N ASP A 139 -30.95 -18.86 23.69
CA ASP A 139 -29.90 -18.60 24.66
C ASP A 139 -29.09 -17.31 24.32
N VAL A 140 -29.34 -16.71 23.16
CA VAL A 140 -28.67 -15.46 22.71
C VAL A 140 -29.64 -14.29 22.82
N THR A 141 -29.27 -13.25 23.62
CA THR A 141 -30.17 -12.12 23.84
C THR A 141 -30.12 -11.13 22.68
N VAL A 142 -31.24 -10.45 22.40
CA VAL A 142 -31.27 -9.35 21.44
C VAL A 142 -30.84 -8.05 22.13
N ASP A 143 -29.71 -7.46 21.69
CA ASP A 143 -29.26 -6.15 22.16
C ASP A 143 -29.01 -5.22 20.96
N VAL A 144 -29.88 -4.25 20.79
CA VAL A 144 -29.80 -3.30 19.64
C VAL A 144 -28.77 -2.20 19.85
N HIS A 145 -28.26 -1.99 21.07
CA HIS A 145 -27.33 -0.92 21.41
C HIS A 145 -25.88 -1.39 21.50
N HIS A 146 -25.63 -2.52 22.16
CA HIS A 146 -24.31 -3.06 22.43
C HIS A 146 -24.23 -4.58 22.14
N PRO A 147 -24.54 -5.01 20.90
CA PRO A 147 -24.49 -6.42 20.55
C PRO A 147 -23.07 -6.94 20.49
N ASP A 148 -22.85 -8.18 20.92
CA ASP A 148 -21.58 -8.90 20.66
C ASP A 148 -21.43 -9.22 19.17
N TYR A 149 -22.54 -9.54 18.48
CA TYR A 149 -22.54 -9.88 17.07
C TYR A 149 -23.63 -9.14 16.30
N THR A 150 -23.31 -8.67 15.10
CA THR A 150 -24.29 -8.03 14.21
C THR A 150 -24.43 -8.81 12.92
N VAL A 151 -25.64 -9.30 12.65
CA VAL A 151 -26.02 -9.86 11.36
C VAL A 151 -26.44 -8.73 10.43
N TYR A 152 -25.79 -8.64 9.27
CA TYR A 152 -26.12 -7.66 8.24
C TYR A 152 -26.90 -8.30 7.10
N VAL A 153 -27.98 -7.64 6.68
CA VAL A 153 -28.79 -8.03 5.52
C VAL A 153 -28.86 -6.86 4.54
N GLU A 154 -28.26 -7.02 3.36
CA GLU A 154 -28.32 -6.00 2.31
C GLU A 154 -29.20 -6.45 1.15
N VAL A 155 -30.40 -5.91 1.01
CA VAL A 155 -31.29 -6.16 -0.15
C VAL A 155 -30.95 -5.16 -1.26
N ARG A 156 -30.38 -5.71 -2.35
CA ARG A 156 -29.94 -4.94 -3.51
C ARG A 156 -30.67 -5.37 -4.77
N ASP A 157 -30.37 -4.73 -5.92
CA ASP A 157 -31.11 -5.01 -7.17
C ASP A 157 -31.06 -6.48 -7.60
N ARG A 158 -29.91 -7.13 -7.49
CA ARG A 158 -29.71 -8.51 -7.97
C ARG A 158 -30.13 -9.59 -6.98
N ALA A 159 -29.82 -9.41 -5.69
CA ALA A 159 -30.00 -10.41 -4.66
C ALA A 159 -30.09 -9.75 -3.28
N ALA A 160 -30.43 -10.54 -2.25
CA ALA A 160 -30.11 -10.21 -0.87
C ALA A 160 -28.74 -10.81 -0.52
N TYR A 161 -28.01 -10.14 0.37
CA TYR A 161 -26.69 -10.53 0.82
C TYR A 161 -26.68 -10.57 2.33
N VAL A 162 -26.29 -11.71 2.90
CA VAL A 162 -26.17 -11.90 4.34
C VAL A 162 -24.70 -11.98 4.71
N HIS A 163 -24.30 -11.22 5.71
CA HIS A 163 -22.92 -11.21 6.19
C HIS A 163 -22.80 -10.81 7.67
N GLY A 164 -21.69 -11.15 8.29
CA GLY A 164 -21.27 -10.68 9.60
C GLY A 164 -20.67 -9.26 9.56
N PRO A 165 -19.96 -8.85 10.62
CA PRO A 165 -19.27 -7.57 10.68
C PRO A 165 -18.30 -7.36 9.51
N ALA A 166 -18.22 -6.13 9.04
CA ALA A 166 -17.29 -5.76 7.98
C ALA A 166 -15.90 -5.49 8.54
N GLU A 167 -14.86 -5.83 7.78
CA GLU A 167 -13.47 -5.58 8.13
C GLU A 167 -12.93 -4.31 7.43
N PRO A 168 -11.93 -3.63 8.02
CA PRO A 168 -11.32 -2.46 7.42
C PRO A 168 -10.44 -2.84 6.22
N GLY A 169 -10.56 -2.09 5.11
CA GLY A 169 -9.70 -2.20 3.95
C GLY A 169 -8.53 -1.22 3.98
N ALA A 170 -7.66 -1.26 2.97
CA ALA A 170 -6.48 -0.38 2.86
C ALA A 170 -6.82 1.11 2.74
N GLY A 171 -8.04 1.45 2.31
CA GLY A 171 -8.46 2.83 2.07
C GLY A 171 -7.73 3.50 0.90
N GLY A 172 -7.70 4.83 0.89
CA GLY A 172 -7.03 5.61 -0.15
C GLY A 172 -7.71 5.56 -1.51
N LEU A 173 -6.92 5.65 -2.57
CA LEU A 173 -7.35 5.66 -3.96
C LEU A 173 -6.60 4.61 -4.79
N PRO A 174 -7.19 4.06 -5.87
CA PRO A 174 -6.57 3.01 -6.66
C PRO A 174 -5.22 3.43 -7.26
N THR A 175 -4.19 2.62 -7.06
CA THR A 175 -2.86 2.85 -7.64
C THR A 175 -2.92 2.85 -9.17
N GLY A 176 -2.20 3.77 -9.79
CA GLY A 176 -2.00 3.84 -11.25
C GLY A 176 -2.98 4.75 -12.01
N VAL A 177 -3.71 5.62 -11.31
CA VAL A 177 -4.51 6.69 -11.95
C VAL A 177 -3.68 7.97 -12.07
N GLY A 178 -2.73 8.19 -11.15
CA GLY A 178 -1.98 9.46 -11.01
C GLY A 178 -0.55 9.43 -11.58
N GLY A 179 -0.23 8.48 -12.45
CA GLY A 179 1.11 8.37 -13.03
C GLY A 179 2.07 7.51 -12.21
N ARG A 180 3.37 7.73 -12.39
CA ARG A 180 4.45 6.95 -11.75
C ARG A 180 5.40 7.84 -10.95
N ALA A 181 5.99 7.26 -9.92
CA ALA A 181 7.05 7.86 -9.12
C ALA A 181 8.27 6.93 -9.03
N MET A 182 9.44 7.53 -8.89
CA MET A 182 10.68 6.83 -8.60
C MET A 182 10.94 6.90 -7.10
N LEU A 183 10.83 5.77 -6.41
CA LEU A 183 11.13 5.64 -5.00
C LEU A 183 12.62 5.31 -4.81
N LEU A 184 13.32 6.12 -4.02
CA LEU A 184 14.65 5.77 -3.54
C LEU A 184 14.49 4.76 -2.39
N LEU A 185 14.64 3.47 -2.72
CA LEU A 185 14.39 2.36 -1.80
C LEU A 185 15.69 1.93 -1.13
N SER A 186 15.71 1.95 0.19
CA SER A 186 16.80 1.46 1.04
C SER A 186 16.36 0.24 1.85
N GLY A 187 17.29 -0.41 2.53
CA GLY A 187 17.00 -1.50 3.48
C GLY A 187 16.44 -1.03 4.83
N GLY A 188 16.29 0.27 5.04
CA GLY A 188 15.74 0.86 6.28
C GLY A 188 14.21 0.79 6.36
N ILE A 189 13.69 1.26 7.51
CA ILE A 189 12.25 1.24 7.84
C ILE A 189 11.48 2.29 7.02
N ASP A 190 12.10 3.44 6.76
CA ASP A 190 11.41 4.66 6.31
C ASP A 190 10.99 4.60 4.83
N SER A 191 11.88 4.17 3.93
CA SER A 191 11.61 4.20 2.48
C SER A 191 10.45 3.29 2.04
N PRO A 192 10.25 2.06 2.57
CA PRO A 192 9.06 1.27 2.26
C PRO A 192 7.77 1.93 2.71
N VAL A 193 7.76 2.58 3.89
CA VAL A 193 6.61 3.32 4.40
C VAL A 193 6.29 4.52 3.50
N ALA A 194 7.32 5.26 3.07
CA ALA A 194 7.15 6.37 2.13
C ALA A 194 6.51 5.92 0.81
N GLY A 195 7.02 4.82 0.24
CA GLY A 195 6.46 4.23 -0.98
C GLY A 195 4.99 3.82 -0.80
N TYR A 196 4.66 3.13 0.30
CA TYR A 196 3.28 2.77 0.61
C TYR A 196 2.35 4.00 0.68
N MET A 197 2.77 5.06 1.36
CA MET A 197 1.96 6.27 1.52
C MET A 197 1.67 6.96 0.19
N ILE A 198 2.65 7.01 -0.72
CA ILE A 198 2.46 7.60 -2.06
C ILE A 198 1.64 6.67 -2.96
N ALA A 199 1.86 5.35 -2.91
CA ALA A 199 1.06 4.40 -3.69
C ALA A 199 -0.43 4.46 -3.33
N LYS A 200 -0.75 4.68 -2.04
CA LYS A 200 -2.11 4.88 -1.52
C LYS A 200 -2.80 6.13 -2.12
N ARG A 201 -2.03 7.03 -2.76
CA ARG A 201 -2.49 8.28 -3.40
C ARG A 201 -2.36 8.22 -4.91
N VAL A 202 -2.82 7.13 -5.53
CA VAL A 202 -2.98 6.91 -6.98
C VAL A 202 -1.71 6.61 -7.79
N VAL A 203 -0.52 6.64 -7.21
CA VAL A 203 0.77 6.63 -7.93
C VAL A 203 1.35 5.23 -8.02
N GLU A 204 1.69 4.77 -9.23
CA GLU A 204 2.52 3.57 -9.43
C GLU A 204 3.95 3.83 -8.99
N GLN A 205 4.65 2.79 -8.54
CA GLN A 205 6.01 2.89 -8.03
C GLN A 205 6.99 2.13 -8.92
N GLU A 206 8.07 2.82 -9.29
CA GLU A 206 9.34 2.25 -9.71
C GLU A 206 10.35 2.54 -8.62
N CYS A 207 11.37 1.69 -8.45
CA CYS A 207 12.36 1.86 -7.40
C CYS A 207 13.76 2.03 -7.96
N VAL A 208 14.59 2.81 -7.26
CA VAL A 208 16.04 2.81 -7.41
C VAL A 208 16.67 2.46 -6.08
N HIS A 209 17.63 1.54 -6.10
CA HIS A 209 18.46 1.14 -4.97
C HIS A 209 19.93 1.31 -5.32
N PHE A 210 20.72 1.88 -4.40
CA PHE A 210 22.15 2.08 -4.56
C PHE A 210 22.91 0.99 -3.81
N PHE A 211 23.73 0.24 -4.53
CA PHE A 211 24.44 -0.90 -4.02
C PHE A 211 25.97 -0.71 -4.11
N SER A 212 26.67 -0.91 -3.01
CA SER A 212 28.10 -0.58 -2.87
C SER A 212 28.96 -1.82 -2.59
N TYR A 213 28.91 -2.81 -3.48
CA TYR A 213 29.79 -3.97 -3.38
C TYR A 213 31.26 -3.57 -3.57
N PRO A 214 32.25 -4.09 -2.80
CA PRO A 214 32.11 -5.11 -1.75
C PRO A 214 31.81 -4.56 -0.34
N TYR A 215 31.63 -3.27 -0.17
CA TYR A 215 31.36 -2.66 1.15
C TYR A 215 30.00 -3.04 1.73
N THR A 216 28.99 -3.26 0.89
CA THR A 216 27.72 -3.83 1.29
C THR A 216 27.61 -5.27 0.75
N SER A 217 26.96 -6.15 1.51
CA SER A 217 26.82 -7.57 1.16
C SER A 217 25.68 -7.82 0.17
N GLU A 218 25.73 -8.95 -0.55
CA GLU A 218 24.58 -9.41 -1.36
C GLU A 218 23.33 -9.60 -0.50
N LEU A 219 23.46 -9.98 0.78
CA LEU A 219 22.33 -10.06 1.72
C LEU A 219 21.65 -8.72 1.96
N ALA A 220 22.40 -7.60 1.88
CA ALA A 220 21.80 -6.25 1.93
C ALA A 220 20.95 -5.96 0.68
N LYS A 221 21.39 -6.37 -0.50
CA LYS A 221 20.62 -6.30 -1.74
C LYS A 221 19.37 -7.18 -1.68
N ASP A 222 19.51 -8.43 -1.23
CA ASP A 222 18.38 -9.35 -1.06
C ASP A 222 17.33 -8.82 -0.09
N LYS A 223 17.76 -8.19 1.01
CA LYS A 223 16.88 -7.50 1.95
C LYS A 223 16.02 -6.42 1.26
N VAL A 224 16.64 -5.60 0.41
CA VAL A 224 15.91 -4.53 -0.32
C VAL A 224 14.95 -5.11 -1.35
N LEU A 225 15.34 -6.17 -2.06
CA LEU A 225 14.47 -6.88 -2.99
C LEU A 225 13.27 -7.52 -2.28
N GLU A 226 13.48 -8.06 -1.07
CA GLU A 226 12.39 -8.59 -0.24
C GLU A 226 11.45 -7.46 0.24
N LEU A 227 11.98 -6.30 0.66
CA LEU A 227 11.15 -5.13 0.98
C LEU A 227 10.32 -4.69 -0.21
N ALA A 228 10.91 -4.61 -1.40
CA ALA A 228 10.18 -4.30 -2.63
C ALA A 228 9.08 -5.35 -2.91
N ARG A 229 9.38 -6.65 -2.71
CA ARG A 229 8.40 -7.73 -2.86
C ARG A 229 7.23 -7.58 -1.90
N LEU A 230 7.48 -7.30 -0.62
CA LEU A 230 6.44 -7.04 0.38
C LEU A 230 5.57 -5.83 0.00
N MET A 231 6.18 -4.75 -0.49
CA MET A 231 5.45 -3.58 -0.96
C MET A 231 4.53 -3.89 -2.15
N THR A 232 4.87 -4.85 -3.01
CA THR A 232 4.01 -5.21 -4.14
C THR A 232 2.66 -5.80 -3.72
N ARG A 233 2.52 -6.22 -2.45
CA ARG A 233 1.22 -6.56 -1.86
C ARG A 233 0.22 -5.41 -1.99
N TYR A 234 0.68 -4.16 -1.90
CA TYR A 234 -0.12 -2.95 -1.98
C TYR A 234 0.02 -2.24 -3.33
N CYS A 235 1.26 -2.06 -3.78
CA CYS A 235 1.59 -1.26 -4.96
C CYS A 235 1.40 -1.99 -6.30
N GLY A 236 1.23 -3.32 -6.26
CA GLY A 236 1.26 -4.17 -7.45
C GLY A 236 2.70 -4.49 -7.85
N ARG A 237 2.94 -4.80 -9.13
CA ARG A 237 4.30 -5.07 -9.62
C ARG A 237 5.18 -3.82 -9.54
N MET A 238 6.45 -4.02 -9.26
CA MET A 238 7.46 -2.96 -9.21
C MET A 238 8.71 -3.40 -9.99
N THR A 239 9.45 -2.43 -10.54
CA THR A 239 10.80 -2.64 -11.06
C THR A 239 11.77 -1.97 -10.09
N VAL A 240 12.83 -2.68 -9.71
CA VAL A 240 13.92 -2.15 -8.89
C VAL A 240 15.14 -1.98 -9.77
N ASN A 241 15.60 -0.75 -9.92
CA ASN A 241 16.82 -0.38 -10.60
C ASN A 241 17.96 -0.43 -9.57
N ILE A 242 18.85 -1.40 -9.66
CA ILE A 242 19.99 -1.56 -8.74
C ILE A 242 21.20 -0.92 -9.39
N VAL A 243 21.63 0.19 -8.81
CA VAL A 243 22.72 1.01 -9.32
C VAL A 243 23.99 0.71 -8.55
N GLY A 244 25.06 0.31 -9.24
CA GLY A 244 26.39 0.18 -8.65
C GLY A 244 26.93 1.56 -8.23
N PHE A 245 27.25 1.71 -6.93
CA PHE A 245 27.52 3.02 -6.36
C PHE A 245 28.92 3.17 -5.76
N THR A 246 29.69 2.11 -5.72
CA THR A 246 31.04 2.03 -5.11
C THR A 246 31.99 3.07 -5.70
N GLU A 247 32.11 3.14 -7.04
CA GLU A 247 33.02 4.07 -7.72
C GLU A 247 32.74 5.53 -7.33
N ILE A 248 31.45 5.88 -7.23
CA ILE A 248 31.03 7.23 -6.82
C ILE A 248 31.46 7.51 -5.38
N GLN A 249 31.22 6.56 -4.47
CA GLN A 249 31.59 6.72 -3.06
C GLN A 249 33.11 6.86 -2.87
N GLU A 250 33.89 6.06 -3.58
CA GLU A 250 35.35 6.16 -3.56
C GLU A 250 35.83 7.50 -4.13
N ALA A 251 35.26 7.94 -5.25
CA ALA A 251 35.58 9.22 -5.83
C ALA A 251 35.26 10.38 -4.86
N ILE A 252 34.14 10.34 -4.15
CA ILE A 252 33.78 11.34 -3.13
C ILE A 252 34.77 11.30 -1.96
N ARG A 253 35.08 10.09 -1.43
CA ARG A 253 36.02 9.92 -0.32
C ARG A 253 37.39 10.51 -0.65
N ASP A 254 37.87 10.29 -1.87
CA ASP A 254 39.21 10.63 -2.26
C ASP A 254 39.37 12.12 -2.69
N ASN A 255 38.27 12.78 -3.08
CA ASN A 255 38.33 14.12 -3.68
C ASN A 255 37.50 15.19 -2.95
N CYS A 256 36.63 14.83 -1.99
CA CYS A 256 35.79 15.82 -1.32
C CYS A 256 36.12 15.93 0.17
N PRO A 257 35.87 17.11 0.79
CA PRO A 257 36.01 17.25 2.24
C PRO A 257 35.07 16.29 2.98
N GLU A 258 35.58 15.57 4.01
CA GLU A 258 34.87 14.55 4.74
C GLU A 258 33.50 15.04 5.25
N GLU A 259 33.40 16.25 5.78
CA GLU A 259 32.15 16.81 6.32
C GLU A 259 31.01 16.90 5.29
N PHE A 260 31.32 16.96 4.00
CA PHE A 260 30.35 17.04 2.89
C PHE A 260 30.03 15.68 2.26
N PHE A 261 30.71 14.62 2.65
CA PHE A 261 30.57 13.29 2.03
C PHE A 261 29.10 12.90 1.81
N THR A 262 28.29 12.88 2.86
CA THR A 262 26.89 12.47 2.79
C THR A 262 26.07 13.39 1.87
N LEU A 263 26.30 14.69 1.89
CA LEU A 263 25.58 15.66 1.06
C LEU A 263 25.89 15.49 -0.44
N VAL A 264 27.17 15.34 -0.78
CA VAL A 264 27.60 15.09 -2.16
C VAL A 264 27.09 13.75 -2.65
N MET A 265 27.21 12.70 -1.83
CA MET A 265 26.66 11.36 -2.12
C MET A 265 25.17 11.43 -2.44
N ARG A 266 24.38 12.12 -1.61
CA ARG A 266 22.94 12.26 -1.83
C ARG A 266 22.61 13.03 -3.11
N ARG A 267 23.40 14.03 -3.50
CA ARG A 267 23.23 14.73 -4.79
C ARG A 267 23.44 13.78 -5.98
N PHE A 268 24.41 12.88 -5.92
CA PHE A 268 24.56 11.84 -6.93
C PHE A 268 23.34 10.93 -6.98
N MET A 269 22.87 10.45 -5.81
CA MET A 269 21.69 9.60 -5.72
C MET A 269 20.46 10.27 -6.34
N MET A 270 20.21 11.54 -6.02
CA MET A 270 19.09 12.29 -6.57
C MET A 270 19.20 12.48 -8.09
N LYS A 271 20.38 12.85 -8.61
CA LYS A 271 20.59 13.02 -10.06
C LYS A 271 20.43 11.71 -10.84
N ILE A 272 20.97 10.61 -10.32
CA ILE A 272 20.81 9.27 -10.92
C ILE A 272 19.34 8.86 -10.89
N ALA A 273 18.68 9.01 -9.73
CA ALA A 273 17.27 8.70 -9.59
C ALA A 273 16.40 9.51 -10.56
N GLU A 274 16.67 10.79 -10.76
CA GLU A 274 15.95 11.63 -11.73
C GLU A 274 16.14 11.16 -13.17
N ARG A 275 17.35 10.77 -13.58
CA ARG A 275 17.59 10.25 -14.94
C ARG A 275 16.81 8.97 -15.19
N ILE A 276 16.93 8.00 -14.28
CA ILE A 276 16.15 6.76 -14.37
C ILE A 276 14.65 7.07 -14.35
N ALA A 277 14.19 7.99 -13.50
CA ALA A 277 12.81 8.41 -13.40
C ALA A 277 12.26 8.94 -14.74
N ARG A 278 13.02 9.78 -15.42
CA ARG A 278 12.64 10.34 -16.73
C ARG A 278 12.58 9.26 -17.79
N ASP A 279 13.53 8.34 -17.83
CA ASP A 279 13.56 7.21 -18.78
C ASP A 279 12.37 6.25 -18.58
N HIS A 280 11.91 6.09 -17.33
CA HIS A 280 10.76 5.27 -16.97
C HIS A 280 9.41 6.02 -16.98
N GLY A 281 9.41 7.31 -17.35
CA GLY A 281 8.21 8.14 -17.39
C GLY A 281 7.62 8.42 -16.01
N CYS A 282 8.47 8.50 -14.97
CA CYS A 282 8.07 8.92 -13.63
C CYS A 282 7.99 10.45 -13.55
N GLY A 283 6.95 10.96 -12.89
CA GLY A 283 6.71 12.40 -12.75
C GLY A 283 7.28 13.02 -11.47
N CYS A 284 7.81 12.21 -10.55
CA CYS A 284 8.39 12.68 -9.29
C CYS A 284 9.36 11.66 -8.70
N LEU A 285 10.17 12.12 -7.75
CA LEU A 285 10.97 11.29 -6.85
C LEU A 285 10.25 11.14 -5.51
N VAL A 286 10.46 10.01 -4.84
CA VAL A 286 9.93 9.76 -3.48
C VAL A 286 11.09 9.35 -2.59
N THR A 287 11.20 9.99 -1.43
CA THR A 287 12.22 9.65 -0.42
C THR A 287 11.58 9.37 0.94
N GLY A 288 12.23 8.53 1.73
CA GLY A 288 11.86 8.25 3.13
C GLY A 288 12.45 9.25 4.13
N GLU A 289 12.77 10.47 3.70
CA GLU A 289 13.36 11.49 4.56
C GLU A 289 12.36 12.00 5.59
N ASN A 290 12.90 12.24 6.78
CA ASN A 290 12.18 12.80 7.92
C ASN A 290 12.99 13.93 8.53
N LEU A 291 12.35 15.05 8.87
CA LEU A 291 13.05 16.22 9.37
C LEU A 291 13.64 15.95 10.76
N GLY A 292 14.96 16.19 10.89
CA GLY A 292 15.67 16.10 12.17
C GLY A 292 16.01 14.68 12.66
N GLN A 293 15.74 13.64 11.85
CA GLN A 293 16.04 12.26 12.26
C GLN A 293 17.54 11.93 12.24
N VAL A 294 18.28 12.43 11.26
CA VAL A 294 19.73 12.30 11.13
C VAL A 294 20.38 13.60 10.66
N ALA A 295 21.70 13.70 10.76
CA ALA A 295 22.46 14.92 10.45
C ALA A 295 22.27 15.46 9.02
N SER A 296 21.96 14.59 8.05
CA SER A 296 21.68 14.97 6.66
C SER A 296 20.21 15.34 6.40
N GLN A 297 19.37 15.31 7.43
CA GLN A 297 17.91 15.62 7.34
C GLN A 297 17.57 16.92 8.10
N THR A 298 18.44 17.91 8.03
CA THR A 298 18.12 19.29 8.41
C THR A 298 17.47 20.03 7.25
N MET A 299 16.77 21.12 7.49
CA MET A 299 16.15 21.92 6.42
C MET A 299 17.20 22.36 5.38
N GLU A 300 18.37 22.83 5.83
CA GLU A 300 19.43 23.28 4.96
C GLU A 300 20.03 22.12 4.13
N ALA A 301 20.27 20.97 4.77
CA ALA A 301 20.80 19.78 4.08
C ALA A 301 19.84 19.26 3.01
N MET A 302 18.55 19.19 3.35
CA MET A 302 17.50 18.76 2.41
C MET A 302 17.32 19.76 1.27
N ALA A 303 17.39 21.05 1.54
CA ALA A 303 17.31 22.08 0.52
C ALA A 303 18.46 21.96 -0.51
N VAL A 304 19.71 21.79 -0.07
CA VAL A 304 20.85 21.67 -1.00
C VAL A 304 20.89 20.34 -1.76
N THR A 305 20.37 19.25 -1.18
CA THR A 305 20.24 17.96 -1.89
C THR A 305 19.09 17.96 -2.87
N GLY A 306 17.98 18.63 -2.56
CA GLY A 306 16.84 18.76 -3.46
C GLY A 306 17.08 19.73 -4.61
N ALA A 307 17.90 20.75 -4.41
CA ALA A 307 18.20 21.76 -5.43
C ALA A 307 18.95 21.23 -6.68
N CYS A 308 19.40 19.97 -6.67
CA CYS A 308 20.15 19.40 -7.79
C CYS A 308 19.28 18.67 -8.83
N VAL A 309 17.97 18.61 -8.65
CA VAL A 309 17.00 17.95 -9.53
C VAL A 309 15.81 18.86 -9.82
N ASP A 310 15.17 18.65 -10.97
CA ASP A 310 14.01 19.42 -11.42
C ASP A 310 12.67 18.71 -11.14
N LEU A 311 12.69 17.38 -11.00
CA LEU A 311 11.48 16.63 -10.66
C LEU A 311 11.04 16.95 -9.23
N PRO A 312 9.71 17.08 -8.98
CA PRO A 312 9.18 17.19 -7.63
C PRO A 312 9.65 16.04 -6.73
N ILE A 313 10.04 16.37 -5.49
CA ILE A 313 10.41 15.39 -4.48
C ILE A 313 9.26 15.27 -3.48
N PHE A 314 8.68 14.09 -3.36
CA PHE A 314 7.66 13.81 -2.36
C PHE A 314 8.30 13.15 -1.14
N GLN A 315 8.10 13.75 0.02
CA GLN A 315 8.65 13.33 1.31
C GLN A 315 7.50 13.07 2.29
N PRO A 316 6.76 11.95 2.12
CA PRO A 316 5.53 11.73 2.87
C PRO A 316 5.73 11.57 4.38
N LEU A 317 6.97 11.32 4.83
CA LEU A 317 7.31 11.12 6.24
C LEU A 317 7.83 12.39 6.94
N ILE A 318 7.90 13.52 6.23
CA ILE A 318 8.64 14.72 6.68
C ILE A 318 8.27 15.21 8.08
N GLY A 319 7.03 15.06 8.50
CA GLY A 319 6.52 15.50 9.79
C GLY A 319 6.09 14.35 10.73
N MET A 320 6.39 13.09 10.39
CA MET A 320 6.03 11.95 11.23
C MET A 320 7.12 11.69 12.27
N ASP A 321 6.73 11.29 13.47
CA ASP A 321 7.69 10.78 14.43
C ASP A 321 8.07 9.31 14.16
N LYS A 322 9.12 8.81 14.86
CA LYS A 322 9.64 7.47 14.61
C LYS A 322 8.63 6.37 14.94
N GLU A 323 7.81 6.56 15.98
CA GLU A 323 6.78 5.58 16.39
C GLU A 323 5.66 5.47 15.35
N GLU A 324 5.25 6.58 14.75
CA GLU A 324 4.25 6.58 13.67
C GLU A 324 4.76 5.78 12.46
N ILE A 325 6.04 5.96 12.09
CA ILE A 325 6.68 5.25 10.98
C ILE A 325 6.81 3.76 11.29
N VAL A 326 7.27 3.39 12.50
CA VAL A 326 7.40 2.00 12.95
C VAL A 326 6.04 1.31 13.00
N THR A 327 5.03 1.99 13.54
CA THR A 327 3.65 1.47 13.55
C THR A 327 3.16 1.17 12.14
N ARG A 328 3.42 2.07 11.19
CA ARG A 328 3.06 1.87 9.79
C ARG A 328 3.85 0.73 9.16
N ALA A 329 5.15 0.62 9.43
CA ALA A 329 5.99 -0.47 8.93
C ALA A 329 5.49 -1.86 9.39
N ARG A 330 5.07 -1.96 10.66
CA ARG A 330 4.43 -3.19 11.19
C ARG A 330 3.11 -3.49 10.47
N GLN A 331 2.24 -2.49 10.28
CA GLN A 331 0.96 -2.65 9.59
C GLN A 331 1.10 -3.14 8.15
N ILE A 332 2.14 -2.70 7.45
CA ILE A 332 2.38 -3.11 6.05
C ILE A 332 3.29 -4.35 5.93
N GLY A 333 3.77 -4.90 7.05
CA GLY A 333 4.56 -6.12 7.10
C GLY A 333 6.02 -5.96 6.65
N THR A 334 6.58 -4.72 6.64
CA THR A 334 7.97 -4.47 6.23
C THR A 334 8.94 -4.39 7.39
N MET A 335 8.44 -4.26 8.63
CA MET A 335 9.27 -4.02 9.82
C MET A 335 10.32 -5.11 10.03
N GLU A 336 9.91 -6.38 10.05
CA GLU A 336 10.78 -7.51 10.37
C GLU A 336 11.94 -7.64 9.37
N THR A 337 11.67 -7.41 8.08
CA THR A 337 12.72 -7.38 7.05
C THR A 337 13.62 -6.16 7.21
N SER A 338 13.05 -4.98 7.52
CA SER A 338 13.82 -3.73 7.65
C SER A 338 14.85 -3.75 8.78
N ILE A 339 14.60 -4.48 9.87
CA ILE A 339 15.52 -4.57 11.02
C ILE A 339 16.60 -5.65 10.89
N LEU A 340 16.64 -6.40 9.78
CA LEU A 340 17.74 -7.34 9.54
C LEU A 340 19.08 -6.61 9.52
N PRO A 341 20.15 -7.20 10.12
CA PRO A 341 21.42 -6.52 10.38
C PRO A 341 22.34 -6.42 9.13
N TYR A 342 21.77 -6.00 8.00
CA TYR A 342 22.50 -5.76 6.77
C TYR A 342 22.52 -4.27 6.46
N GLU A 343 23.73 -3.71 6.34
CA GLU A 343 23.94 -2.27 6.21
C GLU A 343 23.66 -1.76 4.80
N ASP A 344 23.11 -0.54 4.72
CA ASP A 344 22.90 0.18 3.47
C ASP A 344 24.17 0.92 3.02
N CYS A 345 24.24 1.28 1.74
CA CYS A 345 25.36 2.04 1.18
C CYS A 345 25.62 3.36 1.91
N CYS A 346 24.62 3.99 2.51
CA CYS A 346 24.74 5.27 3.20
C CYS A 346 25.57 5.21 4.50
N THR A 347 25.83 4.03 5.05
CA THR A 347 26.58 3.84 6.30
C THR A 347 28.05 3.52 6.07
N VAL A 348 28.44 3.21 4.83
CA VAL A 348 29.79 2.71 4.48
C VAL A 348 30.89 3.75 4.79
N PHE A 349 30.67 5.01 4.44
CA PHE A 349 31.64 6.09 4.62
C PHE A 349 30.99 7.26 5.41
N THR A 350 30.63 7.00 6.66
CA THR A 350 29.99 8.03 7.49
C THR A 350 31.01 9.03 8.02
N PRO A 351 30.86 10.34 7.76
CA PRO A 351 31.74 11.36 8.26
C PRO A 351 31.67 11.49 9.78
N ARG A 352 32.81 11.75 10.44
CA ARG A 352 32.85 11.96 11.89
C ARG A 352 32.10 13.22 12.32
N HIS A 353 32.16 14.27 11.51
CA HIS A 353 31.55 15.57 11.77
C HIS A 353 30.76 16.05 10.53
N PRO A 354 29.56 15.50 10.28
CA PRO A 354 28.80 15.87 9.10
C PRO A 354 28.34 17.33 9.14
N LYS A 355 28.34 17.99 7.97
CA LYS A 355 27.84 19.37 7.82
C LYS A 355 26.32 19.40 7.92
N THR A 356 25.80 19.96 9.01
CA THR A 356 24.35 20.04 9.27
C THR A 356 23.70 21.32 8.74
N LYS A 357 24.48 22.40 8.52
CA LYS A 357 23.99 23.67 7.97
C LYS A 357 24.80 24.04 6.72
N PRO A 358 24.70 23.28 5.63
CA PRO A 358 25.38 23.59 4.39
C PRO A 358 24.70 24.76 3.65
N THR A 359 25.48 25.50 2.89
CA THR A 359 24.94 26.35 1.82
C THR A 359 25.12 25.69 0.45
N LEU A 360 24.29 26.05 -0.52
CA LEU A 360 24.41 25.54 -1.88
C LEU A 360 25.79 25.73 -2.46
N ALA A 361 26.36 26.94 -2.30
CA ALA A 361 27.70 27.26 -2.77
C ALA A 361 28.82 26.41 -2.16
N GLN A 362 28.68 26.04 -0.87
CA GLN A 362 29.63 25.13 -0.21
C GLN A 362 29.55 23.69 -0.78
N VAL A 363 28.34 23.19 -1.03
CA VAL A 363 28.18 21.85 -1.61
C VAL A 363 28.61 21.83 -3.07
N ASP A 364 28.32 22.88 -3.85
CA ASP A 364 28.79 23.01 -5.23
C ASP A 364 30.34 23.04 -5.30
N ALA A 365 30.98 23.78 -4.39
CA ALA A 365 32.46 23.80 -4.29
C ALA A 365 33.00 22.40 -3.90
N ALA A 366 32.32 21.66 -3.01
CA ALA A 366 32.73 20.30 -2.64
C ALA A 366 32.55 19.30 -3.80
N CYS A 367 31.61 19.52 -4.71
CA CYS A 367 31.40 18.71 -5.91
C CYS A 367 32.37 19.04 -7.04
N ALA A 368 32.96 20.27 -7.06
CA ALA A 368 33.74 20.77 -8.19
C ALA A 368 34.93 19.88 -8.63
N PRO A 369 35.63 19.16 -7.73
CA PRO A 369 36.70 18.25 -8.14
C PRO A 369 36.24 16.98 -8.86
N LEU A 370 34.94 16.66 -8.85
CA LEU A 370 34.41 15.41 -9.36
C LEU A 370 33.92 15.53 -10.81
N ASP A 371 34.25 14.55 -11.65
CA ASP A 371 33.58 14.34 -12.93
C ASP A 371 32.18 13.72 -12.70
N MET A 372 31.25 14.57 -12.24
CA MET A 372 29.89 14.10 -11.88
C MET A 372 29.18 13.44 -13.05
N GLU A 373 29.28 14.01 -14.25
CA GLU A 373 28.56 13.48 -15.43
C GLU A 373 29.10 12.12 -15.86
N GLY A 374 30.45 11.99 -15.92
CA GLY A 374 31.08 10.71 -16.26
C GLY A 374 30.79 9.60 -15.22
N LEU A 375 30.84 9.94 -13.92
CA LEU A 375 30.51 8.99 -12.84
C LEU A 375 29.04 8.52 -12.92
N ILE A 376 28.12 9.46 -13.16
CA ILE A 376 26.70 9.14 -13.32
C ILE A 376 26.46 8.27 -14.56
N ALA A 377 27.08 8.59 -15.69
CA ALA A 377 26.94 7.82 -16.92
C ALA A 377 27.36 6.35 -16.72
N ARG A 378 28.53 6.11 -16.11
CA ARG A 378 29.01 4.75 -15.82
C ARG A 378 28.12 3.99 -14.85
N ALA A 379 27.58 4.66 -13.82
CA ALA A 379 26.64 4.05 -12.88
C ALA A 379 25.33 3.63 -13.58
N LEU A 380 24.83 4.44 -14.51
CA LEU A 380 23.62 4.14 -15.28
C LEU A 380 23.82 2.97 -16.26
N GLU A 381 24.97 2.91 -16.95
CA GLU A 381 25.31 1.81 -17.88
C GLU A 381 25.32 0.45 -17.19
N ASN A 382 25.70 0.40 -15.91
CA ASN A 382 25.82 -0.83 -15.12
C ASN A 382 24.61 -1.09 -14.21
N THR A 383 23.46 -0.47 -14.49
CA THR A 383 22.25 -0.65 -13.68
C THR A 383 21.59 -1.98 -13.98
N GLU A 384 21.39 -2.80 -12.94
CA GLU A 384 20.65 -4.06 -12.99
C GLU A 384 19.14 -3.80 -12.80
N LEU A 385 18.28 -4.45 -13.62
CA LEU A 385 16.83 -4.33 -13.54
C LEU A 385 16.21 -5.61 -12.97
N VAL A 386 15.58 -5.51 -11.81
CA VAL A 386 14.88 -6.64 -11.16
C VAL A 386 13.39 -6.35 -11.09
N LYS A 387 12.57 -7.22 -11.71
CA LYS A 387 11.11 -7.13 -11.62
C LYS A 387 10.61 -7.95 -10.44
N VAL A 388 9.90 -7.31 -9.53
CA VAL A 388 9.31 -7.95 -8.35
C VAL A 388 7.78 -7.90 -8.39
N ARG A 389 7.16 -8.95 -7.86
CA ARG A 389 5.70 -9.07 -7.73
C ARG A 389 5.36 -9.92 -6.51
N TRP A 390 4.20 -9.66 -5.94
CA TRP A 390 3.63 -10.52 -4.92
C TRP A 390 3.20 -11.85 -5.58
N HIS A 391 3.67 -12.95 -5.02
CA HIS A 391 3.12 -14.28 -5.25
C HIS A 391 2.38 -14.60 -3.95
N GLY A 392 1.07 -14.66 -3.98
CA GLY A 392 0.21 -14.95 -2.84
C GLY A 392 0.61 -16.17 -2.06
#